data_0bfc4b9ffa604cf8845a09faaf50f9dd
#
_entry.id   0bfc4b9ffa604cf8845a09faaf50f9dd
#
_cell.length_a   1.000
_cell.length_b   1.000
_cell.length_c   1.000
_cell.angle_alpha   90.00
_cell.angle_beta   90.00
_cell.angle_gamma   90.00
#
_symmetry.space_group_name_H-M   'P 1'
#
loop_
_entity.id
_entity.type
_entity.pdbx_description
1 polymer ?
#
loop_
_entity_poly.entity_id
_entity_poly.type
_entity_poly.pdbx_seq_one_letter_code
_entity_poly.pdbx_strand_id
1 'polypeptide(L)'
;MIELTHFDKWFEDNGPAALVIREHLIPIEGADGVFFPASYAAQQGADRDKEKFQGGYNIDRFPDGTNVCLVDSVGSQANRIEPLFAQKGYDDLVPQVVVTFPTKGIRLNLLHANHRAADAIVRCSAFEQELRTAFQERLRGNFEPLAALAPTSLVFGVWDSRDTSAKVPRLLASTIRAFNVREHTRSANFLIQMTVDLAAIDILPDAGSKEGFANALASKAPGGVQLMPNGSIRRDATVSLAALRRLVVLEANGTPSTDRTKALQRYILGLSLVALTAPLDPFLRQGCNLVPDTDKPKEFKLVNLDGTRPDFDLSHSDAVGYARAAMTTFGIHPNKEQPFDAAIAEKASEAKPEKINGAEVLSVDYASKKFTIKVKQGESEVSTSGDTEIKKGKDQAEFETVVTVGAKVNLKVLNGVAVSITTKK
;
A
#
# COMPACT_ATOMS: atom_id res chain seq x y z
N MET A 1 -33.52 5.27 -9.43
CA MET A 1 -32.29 4.84 -10.15
C MET A 1 -31.75 6.03 -10.92
N ILE A 2 -30.51 6.40 -10.73
CA ILE A 2 -29.85 7.55 -11.39
C ILE A 2 -29.57 7.19 -12.84
N GLU A 3 -29.87 8.11 -13.77
CA GLU A 3 -29.54 7.92 -15.18
C GLU A 3 -28.03 7.93 -15.42
N LEU A 4 -27.57 7.15 -16.40
CA LEU A 4 -26.14 7.01 -16.71
C LEU A 4 -25.47 8.34 -17.08
N THR A 5 -26.21 9.27 -17.67
CA THR A 5 -25.74 10.58 -18.10
C THR A 5 -25.74 11.65 -17.01
N HIS A 6 -26.28 11.32 -15.83
CA HIS A 6 -26.50 12.27 -14.73
C HIS A 6 -25.23 13.05 -14.34
N PHE A 7 -24.08 12.38 -14.34
CA PHE A 7 -22.80 12.95 -13.94
C PHE A 7 -21.90 13.40 -15.10
N ASP A 8 -22.38 13.40 -16.34
CA ASP A 8 -21.55 13.70 -17.52
C ASP A 8 -20.87 15.06 -17.48
N LYS A 9 -21.54 16.09 -16.90
CA LYS A 9 -20.96 17.41 -16.70
C LYS A 9 -19.73 17.41 -15.78
N TRP A 10 -19.55 16.37 -14.96
CA TRP A 10 -18.38 16.26 -14.10
C TRP A 10 -17.11 15.86 -14.86
N PHE A 11 -17.26 15.35 -16.08
CA PHE A 11 -16.15 14.98 -16.95
C PHE A 11 -15.66 16.12 -17.83
N GLU A 12 -16.37 17.24 -17.84
CA GLU A 12 -15.96 18.45 -18.57
C GLU A 12 -14.84 19.18 -17.81
N ASP A 13 -14.00 19.95 -18.52
CA ASP A 13 -12.85 20.67 -17.95
C ASP A 13 -13.24 21.63 -16.83
N ASN A 14 -14.43 22.24 -16.93
CA ASN A 14 -15.01 23.12 -15.93
C ASN A 14 -15.86 22.40 -14.86
N GLY A 15 -15.92 21.08 -14.90
CA GLY A 15 -16.63 20.25 -13.92
C GLY A 15 -16.04 20.37 -12.50
N PRO A 16 -16.75 19.86 -11.47
CA PRO A 16 -16.33 19.98 -10.08
C PRO A 16 -14.97 19.30 -9.82
N ALA A 17 -14.28 19.75 -8.78
CA ALA A 17 -12.95 19.26 -8.40
C ALA A 17 -13.00 17.89 -7.72
N ALA A 18 -13.95 17.71 -6.79
CA ALA A 18 -14.00 16.51 -5.95
C ALA A 18 -15.37 16.29 -5.30
N LEU A 19 -15.61 15.04 -4.86
CA LEU A 19 -16.58 14.70 -3.83
C LEU A 19 -15.83 14.50 -2.50
N VAL A 20 -16.40 15.03 -1.41
CA VAL A 20 -15.79 14.95 -0.08
C VAL A 20 -16.82 14.50 0.95
N ILE A 21 -16.48 13.45 1.69
CA ILE A 21 -17.19 13.05 2.90
C ILE A 21 -16.34 13.41 4.11
N ARG A 22 -16.97 14.04 5.10
CA ARG A 22 -16.45 14.17 6.46
C ARG A 22 -17.44 13.52 7.42
N GLU A 23 -16.97 12.53 8.17
CA GLU A 23 -17.79 11.75 9.07
C GLU A 23 -17.12 11.67 10.44
N HIS A 24 -17.81 12.16 11.47
CA HIS A 24 -17.34 12.06 12.84
C HIS A 24 -17.62 10.66 13.38
N LEU A 25 -16.67 10.14 14.16
CA LEU A 25 -16.70 8.79 14.71
C LEU A 25 -16.44 8.85 16.21
N ILE A 26 -16.93 7.84 16.93
CA ILE A 26 -16.65 7.62 18.35
C ILE A 26 -16.30 6.13 18.58
N PRO A 27 -15.52 5.79 19.62
CA PRO A 27 -15.38 4.42 20.07
C PRO A 27 -16.75 3.81 20.43
N ILE A 28 -16.93 2.51 20.22
CA ILE A 28 -18.20 1.84 20.54
C ILE A 28 -18.52 1.87 22.05
N GLU A 29 -17.50 2.05 22.89
CA GLU A 29 -17.63 2.19 24.33
C GLU A 29 -18.13 3.59 24.75
N GLY A 30 -18.17 4.54 23.82
CA GLY A 30 -18.55 5.92 24.05
C GLY A 30 -17.42 6.92 23.77
N ALA A 31 -17.74 8.21 23.83
CA ALA A 31 -16.79 9.28 23.46
C ALA A 31 -15.56 9.35 24.37
N ASP A 32 -15.67 8.85 25.60
CA ASP A 32 -14.58 8.75 26.60
C ASP A 32 -13.82 7.42 26.54
N GLY A 33 -14.18 6.53 25.62
CA GLY A 33 -13.54 5.23 25.44
C GLY A 33 -12.07 5.35 25.03
N VAL A 34 -11.27 4.38 25.49
CA VAL A 34 -9.87 4.22 25.05
C VAL A 34 -9.83 3.30 23.85
N PHE A 35 -9.23 3.74 22.76
CA PHE A 35 -9.10 2.95 21.55
C PHE A 35 -7.61 2.79 21.16
N PHE A 36 -7.33 1.79 20.32
CA PHE A 36 -5.97 1.40 19.95
C PHE A 36 -5.74 1.60 18.44
N PRO A 37 -5.20 2.77 18.01
CA PRO A 37 -4.77 2.99 16.65
C PRO A 37 -3.68 2.00 16.22
N ALA A 38 -3.36 1.99 14.92
CA ALA A 38 -2.20 1.26 14.43
C ALA A 38 -0.92 1.77 15.08
N SER A 39 -0.05 0.85 15.49
CA SER A 39 1.31 1.17 15.90
C SER A 39 2.28 0.91 14.75
N TYR A 40 3.34 1.69 14.71
CA TYR A 40 4.34 1.68 13.65
C TYR A 40 5.72 1.38 14.24
N ALA A 41 6.57 0.74 13.44
CA ALA A 41 7.96 0.50 13.83
C ALA A 41 8.75 1.81 13.91
N ALA A 42 9.74 1.85 14.78
CA ALA A 42 10.68 2.97 14.84
C ALA A 42 11.44 3.15 13.53
N GLN A 43 11.79 4.38 13.19
CA GLN A 43 12.65 4.66 12.05
C GLN A 43 14.06 4.09 12.28
N GLN A 44 14.72 3.71 11.19
CA GLN A 44 16.09 3.20 11.26
C GLN A 44 17.04 4.24 11.91
N GLY A 45 17.73 3.84 12.98
CA GLY A 45 18.62 4.69 13.75
C GLY A 45 17.94 5.61 14.75
N ALA A 46 16.67 5.39 15.06
CA ALA A 46 15.92 6.12 16.09
C ALA A 46 16.48 5.90 17.51
N ASP A 47 17.18 4.79 17.74
CA ASP A 47 17.93 4.51 18.97
C ASP A 47 19.05 5.53 19.25
N ARG A 48 19.59 6.16 18.20
CA ARG A 48 20.68 7.14 18.24
C ARG A 48 20.24 8.58 18.02
N ASP A 49 19.03 8.77 17.50
CA ASP A 49 18.51 10.05 17.08
C ASP A 49 17.06 10.20 17.59
N LYS A 50 16.91 11.01 18.66
CA LYS A 50 15.62 11.21 19.31
C LYS A 50 14.62 12.05 18.48
N GLU A 51 15.10 12.74 17.43
CA GLU A 51 14.23 13.49 16.52
C GLU A 51 13.50 12.56 15.53
N LYS A 52 14.05 11.35 15.33
CA LYS A 52 13.38 10.32 14.53
C LYS A 52 12.21 9.71 15.27
N PHE A 53 11.25 9.23 14.49
CA PHE A 53 10.10 8.50 15.05
C PHE A 53 10.56 7.26 15.82
N GLN A 54 10.22 7.21 17.11
CA GLN A 54 10.67 6.17 18.06
C GLN A 54 9.81 4.90 18.03
N GLY A 55 8.82 4.84 17.14
CA GLY A 55 7.83 3.77 17.11
C GLY A 55 6.63 4.03 18.02
N GLY A 56 5.60 3.22 17.91
CA GLY A 56 4.34 3.38 18.63
C GLY A 56 3.23 3.99 17.77
N TYR A 57 2.35 4.77 18.38
CA TYR A 57 1.30 5.46 17.64
C TYR A 57 1.88 6.63 16.82
N ASN A 58 1.37 6.84 15.60
CA ASN A 58 1.77 7.96 14.76
C ASN A 58 0.96 9.20 15.20
N ILE A 59 1.56 10.03 16.06
CA ILE A 59 0.96 11.23 16.62
C ILE A 59 1.86 12.43 16.31
N ASP A 60 1.35 13.33 15.46
CA ASP A 60 1.96 14.63 15.20
C ASP A 60 1.55 15.61 16.31
N ARG A 61 2.53 16.22 16.98
CA ARG A 61 2.34 17.16 18.09
C ARG A 61 2.73 18.56 17.62
N PHE A 62 1.88 19.54 17.94
CA PHE A 62 2.07 20.93 17.52
C PHE A 62 2.51 21.81 18.71
N PRO A 63 3.18 22.96 18.44
CA PRO A 63 3.66 23.86 19.49
C PRO A 63 2.56 24.45 20.40
N ASP A 64 1.34 24.54 19.90
CA ASP A 64 0.16 25.01 20.66
C ASP A 64 -0.44 23.96 21.60
N GLY A 65 0.19 22.78 21.69
CA GLY A 65 -0.25 21.66 22.53
C GLY A 65 -1.30 20.76 21.87
N THR A 66 -1.80 21.11 20.69
CA THR A 66 -2.70 20.24 19.92
C THR A 66 -1.94 19.06 19.29
N ASN A 67 -2.66 18.02 18.93
CA ASN A 67 -2.06 16.88 18.24
C ASN A 67 -3.04 16.18 17.30
N VAL A 68 -2.48 15.37 16.39
CA VAL A 68 -3.24 14.55 15.44
C VAL A 68 -2.67 13.15 15.44
N CYS A 69 -3.50 12.16 15.77
CA CYS A 69 -3.17 10.74 15.70
C CYS A 69 -3.72 10.11 14.42
N LEU A 70 -2.86 9.43 13.66
CA LEU A 70 -3.29 8.61 12.54
C LEU A 70 -3.91 7.31 13.06
N VAL A 71 -5.22 7.18 12.96
CA VAL A 71 -5.96 5.98 13.39
C VAL A 71 -5.94 4.90 12.32
N ASP A 72 -6.28 5.27 11.08
CA ASP A 72 -6.23 4.35 9.95
C ASP A 72 -5.79 5.09 8.67
N SER A 73 -4.74 4.59 8.03
CA SER A 73 -4.10 5.26 6.90
C SER A 73 -4.88 5.10 5.60
N VAL A 74 -4.55 5.94 4.58
CA VAL A 74 -5.14 5.82 3.23
C VAL A 74 -4.95 4.43 2.64
N GLY A 75 -3.78 3.82 2.84
CA GLY A 75 -3.51 2.46 2.37
C GLY A 75 -4.36 1.42 3.09
N SER A 76 -4.47 1.52 4.42
CA SER A 76 -5.29 0.63 5.22
C SER A 76 -6.77 0.75 4.87
N GLN A 77 -7.30 1.97 4.75
CA GLN A 77 -8.68 2.21 4.33
C GLN A 77 -8.96 1.62 2.94
N ALA A 78 -8.08 1.81 1.97
CA ALA A 78 -8.22 1.22 0.65
C ALA A 78 -8.30 -0.31 0.71
N ASN A 79 -7.41 -0.95 1.48
CA ASN A 79 -7.38 -2.41 1.63
C ASN A 79 -8.58 -2.97 2.42
N ARG A 80 -9.31 -2.14 3.18
CA ARG A 80 -10.58 -2.52 3.84
C ARG A 80 -11.79 -2.36 2.92
N ILE A 81 -11.79 -1.32 2.09
CA ILE A 81 -12.92 -1.00 1.22
C ILE A 81 -12.92 -1.88 -0.03
N GLU A 82 -11.76 -2.12 -0.64
CA GLU A 82 -11.65 -2.85 -1.90
C GLU A 82 -12.23 -4.27 -1.87
N PRO A 83 -12.07 -5.07 -0.80
CA PRO A 83 -12.70 -6.40 -0.71
C PRO A 83 -14.23 -6.41 -0.78
N LEU A 84 -14.89 -5.27 -0.61
CA LEU A 84 -16.33 -5.14 -0.86
C LEU A 84 -16.72 -5.67 -2.25
N PHE A 85 -15.89 -5.39 -3.26
CA PHE A 85 -16.12 -5.81 -4.63
C PHE A 85 -15.96 -7.33 -4.88
N ALA A 86 -15.52 -8.10 -3.87
CA ALA A 86 -15.54 -9.56 -3.91
C ALA A 86 -16.76 -10.16 -3.20
N GLN A 87 -17.59 -9.34 -2.52
CA GLN A 87 -18.76 -9.80 -1.79
C GLN A 87 -19.98 -9.93 -2.71
N LYS A 88 -20.84 -10.88 -2.36
CA LYS A 88 -22.13 -11.08 -3.05
C LYS A 88 -22.93 -9.77 -3.12
N GLY A 89 -23.35 -9.41 -4.32
CA GLY A 89 -24.11 -8.18 -4.60
C GLY A 89 -23.23 -7.03 -5.12
N TYR A 90 -21.89 -7.17 -5.07
CA TYR A 90 -20.93 -6.25 -5.66
C TYR A 90 -19.95 -6.96 -6.60
N ASP A 91 -19.90 -8.29 -6.54
CA ASP A 91 -18.98 -9.16 -7.28
C ASP A 91 -19.24 -9.17 -8.80
N ASP A 92 -20.38 -8.67 -9.21
CA ASP A 92 -20.73 -8.41 -10.61
C ASP A 92 -20.18 -7.08 -11.14
N LEU A 93 -19.75 -6.15 -10.27
CA LEU A 93 -19.31 -4.82 -10.67
C LEU A 93 -17.89 -4.80 -11.25
N VAL A 94 -17.06 -5.79 -10.95
CA VAL A 94 -15.66 -5.87 -11.36
C VAL A 94 -15.28 -7.31 -11.73
N PRO A 95 -14.30 -7.53 -12.63
CA PRO A 95 -13.79 -8.87 -12.88
C PRO A 95 -13.22 -9.50 -11.62
N GLN A 96 -13.58 -10.75 -11.34
CA GLN A 96 -12.97 -11.54 -10.28
C GLN A 96 -11.72 -12.23 -10.83
N VAL A 97 -10.54 -11.67 -10.56
CA VAL A 97 -9.25 -12.22 -10.99
C VAL A 97 -8.66 -13.02 -9.84
N VAL A 98 -8.52 -14.34 -10.04
CA VAL A 98 -8.13 -15.29 -8.99
C VAL A 98 -6.85 -16.02 -9.36
N VAL A 99 -5.88 -16.02 -8.46
CA VAL A 99 -4.67 -16.86 -8.55
C VAL A 99 -4.86 -18.10 -7.68
N THR A 100 -4.64 -19.28 -8.25
CA THR A 100 -4.80 -20.55 -7.56
C THR A 100 -3.46 -21.19 -7.24
N PHE A 101 -3.42 -21.92 -6.13
CA PHE A 101 -2.32 -22.77 -5.70
C PHE A 101 -2.85 -24.22 -5.60
N PRO A 102 -2.89 -24.96 -6.73
CA PRO A 102 -3.58 -26.24 -6.81
C PRO A 102 -3.11 -27.26 -5.76
N THR A 103 -1.79 -27.30 -5.51
CA THR A 103 -1.16 -28.22 -4.53
C THR A 103 -1.54 -27.93 -3.07
N LYS A 104 -2.01 -26.69 -2.78
CA LYS A 104 -2.37 -26.24 -1.43
C LYS A 104 -3.86 -25.98 -1.25
N GLY A 105 -4.65 -26.06 -2.32
CA GLY A 105 -6.08 -25.73 -2.30
C GLY A 105 -6.38 -24.25 -1.98
N ILE A 106 -5.38 -23.35 -2.15
CA ILE A 106 -5.51 -21.93 -1.84
C ILE A 106 -5.95 -21.18 -3.11
N ARG A 107 -6.83 -20.21 -2.93
CA ARG A 107 -7.32 -19.26 -3.96
C ARG A 107 -7.15 -17.85 -3.44
N LEU A 108 -6.46 -17.00 -4.18
CA LEU A 108 -6.27 -15.59 -3.85
C LEU A 108 -6.96 -14.72 -4.90
N ASN A 109 -7.99 -13.98 -4.50
CA ASN A 109 -8.58 -12.96 -5.35
C ASN A 109 -7.72 -11.69 -5.32
N LEU A 110 -7.50 -11.06 -6.47
CA LEU A 110 -6.76 -9.81 -6.64
C LEU A 110 -7.28 -8.70 -5.70
N LEU A 111 -8.58 -8.65 -5.45
CA LEU A 111 -9.22 -7.68 -4.55
C LEU A 111 -8.80 -7.80 -3.08
N HIS A 112 -8.17 -8.91 -2.69
CA HIS A 112 -7.54 -9.13 -1.38
C HIS A 112 -6.03 -8.96 -1.39
N ALA A 113 -5.43 -8.69 -2.57
CA ALA A 113 -3.99 -8.49 -2.70
C ALA A 113 -3.60 -7.06 -2.31
N ASN A 114 -2.61 -6.93 -1.41
CA ASN A 114 -2.21 -5.62 -0.86
C ASN A 114 -1.71 -4.63 -1.92
N HIS A 115 -1.11 -5.14 -3.00
CA HIS A 115 -0.56 -4.34 -4.10
C HIS A 115 -1.41 -4.41 -5.38
N ARG A 116 -2.64 -4.96 -5.31
CA ARG A 116 -3.61 -5.01 -6.42
C ARG A 116 -3.01 -5.67 -7.66
N ALA A 117 -3.22 -5.06 -8.84
CA ALA A 117 -2.68 -5.55 -10.10
C ALA A 117 -1.13 -5.66 -10.14
N ALA A 118 -0.42 -4.93 -9.27
CA ALA A 118 1.03 -5.00 -9.13
C ALA A 118 1.52 -5.97 -8.04
N ASP A 119 0.62 -6.74 -7.42
CA ASP A 119 0.98 -7.70 -6.39
C ASP A 119 1.87 -8.82 -6.97
N ALA A 120 2.89 -9.20 -6.20
CA ALA A 120 3.86 -10.20 -6.64
C ALA A 120 3.22 -11.55 -6.95
N ILE A 121 2.20 -11.95 -6.18
CA ILE A 121 1.49 -13.22 -6.39
C ILE A 121 0.74 -13.20 -7.72
N VAL A 122 0.07 -12.09 -8.02
CA VAL A 122 -0.69 -11.94 -9.26
C VAL A 122 0.26 -11.89 -10.46
N ARG A 123 1.38 -11.19 -10.36
CA ARG A 123 2.42 -11.13 -11.40
C ARG A 123 3.14 -12.48 -11.62
N CYS A 124 3.30 -13.29 -10.56
CA CYS A 124 3.85 -14.63 -10.68
C CYS A 124 2.77 -15.67 -11.01
N SER A 125 1.92 -15.36 -11.98
CA SER A 125 0.87 -16.24 -12.50
C SER A 125 0.76 -16.07 -14.01
N ALA A 126 -0.09 -16.83 -14.67
CA ALA A 126 -0.34 -16.68 -16.12
C ALA A 126 -0.97 -15.33 -16.49
N PHE A 127 -1.30 -14.47 -15.51
CA PHE A 127 -1.72 -13.07 -15.76
C PHE A 127 -0.55 -12.12 -16.04
N GLU A 128 0.71 -12.53 -15.84
CA GLU A 128 1.89 -11.66 -15.97
C GLU A 128 1.89 -10.85 -17.26
N GLN A 129 1.76 -11.52 -18.39
CA GLN A 129 1.86 -10.85 -19.70
C GLN A 129 0.69 -9.89 -19.95
N GLU A 130 -0.53 -10.26 -19.53
CA GLU A 130 -1.71 -9.41 -19.72
C GLU A 130 -1.62 -8.15 -18.84
N LEU A 131 -1.18 -8.31 -17.59
CA LEU A 131 -0.97 -7.18 -16.68
C LEU A 131 0.16 -6.27 -17.16
N ARG A 132 1.27 -6.86 -17.61
CA ARG A 132 2.39 -6.09 -18.18
C ARG A 132 1.93 -5.24 -19.35
N THR A 133 1.16 -5.81 -20.28
CA THR A 133 0.58 -5.09 -21.42
C THR A 133 -0.33 -3.97 -20.94
N ALA A 134 -1.21 -4.21 -19.96
CA ALA A 134 -2.10 -3.19 -19.41
C ALA A 134 -1.33 -2.03 -18.76
N PHE A 135 -0.23 -2.31 -18.05
CA PHE A 135 0.63 -1.25 -17.48
C PHE A 135 1.42 -0.49 -18.57
N GLN A 136 1.88 -1.16 -19.63
CA GLN A 136 2.53 -0.50 -20.76
C GLN A 136 1.57 0.43 -21.50
N GLU A 137 0.34 -0.01 -21.75
CA GLU A 137 -0.70 0.83 -22.35
C GLU A 137 -1.02 2.04 -21.46
N ARG A 138 -1.09 1.86 -20.13
CA ARG A 138 -1.24 2.98 -19.19
C ARG A 138 -0.08 3.98 -19.32
N LEU A 139 1.16 3.55 -19.51
CA LEU A 139 2.29 4.47 -19.75
C LEU A 139 2.15 5.28 -21.04
N ARG A 140 1.47 4.74 -22.05
CA ARG A 140 1.11 5.45 -23.28
C ARG A 140 -0.08 6.39 -23.13
N GLY A 141 -0.74 6.39 -21.96
CA GLY A 141 -1.93 7.19 -21.68
C GLY A 141 -3.26 6.45 -21.91
N ASN A 142 -3.24 5.17 -22.29
CA ASN A 142 -4.44 4.36 -22.48
C ASN A 142 -4.76 3.57 -21.20
N PHE A 143 -5.89 3.88 -20.56
CA PHE A 143 -6.31 3.24 -19.32
C PHE A 143 -7.27 2.08 -19.52
N GLU A 144 -7.77 1.85 -20.72
CA GLU A 144 -8.81 0.86 -20.99
C GLU A 144 -8.41 -0.58 -20.60
N PRO A 145 -7.22 -1.11 -20.98
CA PRO A 145 -6.85 -2.49 -20.64
C PRO A 145 -6.76 -2.71 -19.13
N LEU A 146 -6.24 -1.73 -18.39
CA LEU A 146 -6.16 -1.84 -16.93
C LEU A 146 -7.55 -1.74 -16.29
N ALA A 147 -8.43 -0.90 -16.81
CA ALA A 147 -9.82 -0.78 -16.34
C ALA A 147 -10.63 -2.04 -16.62
N ALA A 148 -10.41 -2.68 -17.76
CA ALA A 148 -11.13 -3.89 -18.12
C ALA A 148 -10.71 -5.12 -17.30
N LEU A 149 -9.46 -5.16 -16.81
CA LEU A 149 -8.90 -6.29 -16.07
C LEU A 149 -8.90 -6.07 -14.55
N ALA A 150 -8.51 -4.89 -14.08
CA ALA A 150 -8.33 -4.58 -12.67
C ALA A 150 -8.77 -3.13 -12.34
N PRO A 151 -10.07 -2.80 -12.52
CA PRO A 151 -10.60 -1.44 -12.40
C PRO A 151 -10.39 -0.81 -11.03
N THR A 152 -10.39 -1.59 -9.95
CA THR A 152 -10.13 -1.12 -8.59
C THR A 152 -8.74 -0.52 -8.44
N SER A 153 -7.78 -0.92 -9.28
CA SER A 153 -6.45 -0.30 -9.34
C SER A 153 -6.51 1.16 -9.80
N LEU A 154 -7.53 1.56 -10.58
CA LEU A 154 -7.76 2.97 -10.95
C LEU A 154 -8.44 3.75 -9.83
N VAL A 155 -9.28 3.09 -9.02
CA VAL A 155 -9.94 3.72 -7.85
C VAL A 155 -8.95 3.94 -6.71
N PHE A 156 -8.25 2.89 -6.29
CA PHE A 156 -7.41 2.89 -5.08
C PHE A 156 -5.92 3.13 -5.34
N GLY A 157 -5.56 3.26 -6.60
CA GLY A 157 -4.18 3.47 -7.03
C GLY A 157 -3.34 2.18 -7.06
N VAL A 158 -2.37 2.16 -7.95
CA VAL A 158 -1.42 1.05 -8.09
C VAL A 158 -0.06 1.58 -8.54
N TRP A 159 1.00 0.92 -8.14
CA TRP A 159 2.36 1.20 -8.58
C TRP A 159 3.09 -0.11 -8.88
N ASP A 160 3.32 -0.36 -10.15
CA ASP A 160 4.19 -1.45 -10.57
C ASP A 160 5.66 -1.01 -10.51
N SER A 161 6.22 -1.03 -9.29
CA SER A 161 7.60 -0.59 -9.02
C SER A 161 8.66 -1.60 -9.45
N ARG A 162 8.28 -2.80 -9.85
CA ARG A 162 9.22 -3.91 -10.07
C ARG A 162 9.48 -4.21 -11.54
N ASP A 163 8.57 -3.79 -12.43
CA ASP A 163 8.67 -4.09 -13.86
C ASP A 163 8.54 -2.80 -14.68
N THR A 164 7.33 -2.35 -14.96
CA THR A 164 7.09 -1.24 -15.88
C THR A 164 7.31 0.16 -15.30
N SER A 165 7.42 0.27 -13.98
CA SER A 165 7.42 1.53 -13.22
C SER A 165 6.13 2.36 -13.38
N ALA A 166 5.08 1.79 -13.96
CA ALA A 166 3.80 2.44 -14.15
C ALA A 166 3.15 2.77 -12.79
N LYS A 167 2.71 4.02 -12.66
CA LYS A 167 2.07 4.51 -11.43
C LYS A 167 0.72 5.13 -11.77
N VAL A 168 -0.32 4.70 -11.06
CA VAL A 168 -1.66 5.27 -11.09
C VAL A 168 -1.96 5.87 -9.72
N PRO A 169 -2.23 7.18 -9.63
CA PRO A 169 -2.61 7.81 -8.36
C PRO A 169 -3.99 7.30 -7.92
N ARG A 170 -4.25 7.39 -6.61
CA ARG A 170 -5.59 7.09 -6.07
C ARG A 170 -6.60 8.15 -6.50
N LEU A 171 -7.76 7.72 -6.96
CA LEU A 171 -8.92 8.60 -7.13
C LEU A 171 -9.67 8.75 -5.81
N LEU A 172 -9.87 7.64 -5.09
CA LEU A 172 -10.47 7.64 -3.77
C LEU A 172 -9.38 7.56 -2.70
N ALA A 173 -9.35 8.55 -1.82
CA ALA A 173 -8.53 8.59 -0.61
C ALA A 173 -9.43 8.70 0.61
N SER A 174 -9.33 7.76 1.55
CA SER A 174 -10.02 7.80 2.86
C SER A 174 -8.98 7.66 3.96
N THR A 175 -9.12 8.44 5.03
CA THR A 175 -8.28 8.36 6.23
C THR A 175 -9.13 8.56 7.48
N ILE A 176 -8.73 7.91 8.57
CA ILE A 176 -9.30 8.19 9.89
C ILE A 176 -8.21 8.80 10.76
N ARG A 177 -8.49 9.96 11.31
CA ARG A 177 -7.61 10.68 12.25
C ARG A 177 -8.35 11.04 13.52
N ALA A 178 -7.64 11.02 14.63
CA ALA A 178 -8.13 11.54 15.90
C ALA A 178 -7.35 12.81 16.23
N PHE A 179 -8.08 13.85 16.56
CA PHE A 179 -7.57 15.18 16.89
C PHE A 179 -7.67 15.40 18.38
N ASN A 180 -6.64 15.97 19.00
CA ASN A 180 -6.53 16.21 20.43
C ASN A 180 -6.74 14.93 21.25
N VAL A 181 -5.77 14.04 21.17
CA VAL A 181 -5.76 12.78 21.92
C VAL A 181 -4.76 12.82 23.07
N ARG A 182 -5.07 12.06 24.12
CA ARG A 182 -4.14 11.68 25.17
C ARG A 182 -3.65 10.26 24.91
N GLU A 183 -2.34 10.08 24.89
CA GLU A 183 -1.72 8.77 24.81
C GLU A 183 -1.59 8.16 26.22
N HIS A 184 -2.01 6.91 26.36
CA HIS A 184 -1.81 6.13 27.56
C HIS A 184 -0.59 5.23 27.42
N THR A 185 0.19 5.15 28.48
CA THR A 185 1.32 4.23 28.58
C THR A 185 0.97 3.08 29.51
N ARG A 186 1.43 1.90 29.21
CA ARG A 186 1.34 0.75 30.11
C ARG A 186 2.59 -0.11 30.00
N SER A 187 2.88 -0.83 31.06
CA SER A 187 3.71 -2.01 31.04
C SER A 187 2.83 -3.25 30.98
N ALA A 188 3.28 -4.30 30.32
CA ALA A 188 2.62 -5.59 30.32
C ALA A 188 3.54 -6.62 30.93
N ASN A 189 2.97 -7.52 31.73
CA ASN A 189 3.66 -8.66 32.28
C ASN A 189 2.89 -9.91 31.85
N PHE A 190 3.53 -10.73 31.04
CA PHE A 190 2.97 -12.00 30.60
C PHE A 190 3.42 -13.07 31.59
N LEU A 191 2.50 -13.53 32.43
CA LEU A 191 2.73 -14.56 33.41
C LEU A 191 2.23 -15.89 32.88
N ILE A 192 3.03 -16.94 33.05
CA ILE A 192 2.59 -18.32 32.79
C ILE A 192 1.68 -18.72 33.96
N GLN A 193 0.48 -19.19 33.65
CA GLN A 193 -0.47 -19.68 34.68
C GLN A 193 -0.13 -21.10 35.18
N MET A 194 0.73 -21.81 34.47
CA MET A 194 1.19 -23.15 34.85
C MET A 194 2.65 -23.07 35.30
N THR A 195 2.94 -23.58 36.50
CA THR A 195 4.31 -23.84 36.94
C THR A 195 4.79 -25.09 36.21
N VAL A 196 5.61 -24.92 35.18
CA VAL A 196 6.31 -26.01 34.49
C VAL A 196 7.77 -25.89 34.87
N ASP A 197 8.34 -26.97 35.36
CA ASP A 197 9.80 -27.09 35.53
C ASP A 197 10.45 -27.24 34.15
N LEU A 198 10.94 -26.12 33.61
CA LEU A 198 11.55 -26.09 32.28
C LEU A 198 12.78 -26.95 32.17
N ALA A 199 13.51 -27.13 33.29
CA ALA A 199 14.66 -28.03 33.34
C ALA A 199 14.25 -29.51 33.23
N ALA A 200 13.06 -29.87 33.71
CA ALA A 200 12.54 -31.23 33.63
C ALA A 200 12.11 -31.63 32.20
N ILE A 201 11.96 -30.67 31.30
CA ILE A 201 11.59 -30.87 29.88
C ILE A 201 12.68 -30.37 28.91
N ASP A 202 13.91 -30.24 29.38
CA ASP A 202 15.10 -29.82 28.61
C ASP A 202 14.97 -28.48 27.88
N ILE A 203 14.17 -27.54 28.41
CA ILE A 203 14.05 -26.19 27.85
C ILE A 203 15.01 -25.24 28.60
N LEU A 204 15.90 -24.62 27.83
CA LEU A 204 16.80 -23.58 28.35
C LEU A 204 16.06 -22.33 28.80
N PRO A 205 16.39 -21.73 29.96
CA PRO A 205 15.71 -20.56 30.50
C PRO A 205 15.60 -19.36 29.52
N ASP A 206 16.64 -19.10 28.73
CA ASP A 206 16.67 -18.01 27.75
C ASP A 206 15.82 -18.29 26.49
N ALA A 207 15.64 -19.56 26.14
CA ALA A 207 14.74 -19.95 25.06
C ALA A 207 13.26 -19.92 25.51
N GLY A 208 13.01 -20.24 26.78
CA GLY A 208 11.66 -20.32 27.32
C GLY A 208 10.84 -19.04 27.23
N SER A 209 11.45 -17.85 27.41
CA SER A 209 10.75 -16.58 27.32
C SER A 209 10.39 -16.21 25.87
N LYS A 210 11.20 -16.56 24.89
CA LYS A 210 10.95 -16.32 23.45
C LYS A 210 9.83 -17.21 22.91
N GLU A 211 9.79 -18.44 23.37
CA GLU A 211 8.81 -19.42 22.93
C GLU A 211 7.53 -19.44 23.79
N GLY A 212 7.40 -18.52 24.79
CA GLY A 212 6.23 -18.42 25.65
C GLY A 212 6.21 -19.37 26.84
N PHE A 213 7.32 -20.05 27.15
CA PHE A 213 7.43 -20.96 28.31
C PHE A 213 7.88 -20.26 29.60
N ALA A 214 8.26 -19.01 29.53
CA ALA A 214 8.66 -18.23 30.70
C ALA A 214 7.94 -16.86 30.73
N ASN A 215 7.90 -16.25 31.93
CA ASN A 215 7.36 -14.92 32.11
C ASN A 215 8.11 -13.91 31.24
N ALA A 216 7.37 -13.04 30.54
CA ALA A 216 7.93 -11.98 29.72
C ALA A 216 7.43 -10.61 30.18
N LEU A 217 8.38 -9.68 30.33
CA LEU A 217 8.08 -8.28 30.64
C LEU A 217 8.11 -7.45 29.37
N ALA A 218 7.01 -6.80 29.04
CA ALA A 218 6.96 -5.79 27.98
C ALA A 218 7.03 -4.39 28.65
N SER A 219 8.21 -3.81 28.69
CA SER A 219 8.47 -2.52 29.36
C SER A 219 7.80 -1.31 28.71
N LYS A 220 7.40 -1.42 27.46
CA LYS A 220 6.71 -0.36 26.68
C LYS A 220 5.64 -0.98 25.79
N ALA A 221 4.47 -1.26 26.36
CA ALA A 221 3.31 -1.66 25.58
C ALA A 221 2.46 -0.43 25.24
N PRO A 222 1.90 -0.32 24.01
CA PRO A 222 0.94 0.73 23.68
C PRO A 222 -0.26 0.66 24.64
N GLY A 223 -0.60 1.77 25.29
CA GLY A 223 -1.68 1.85 26.29
C GLY A 223 -3.04 2.25 25.70
N GLY A 224 -3.09 2.54 24.41
CA GLY A 224 -4.24 3.14 23.76
C GLY A 224 -4.17 4.65 23.73
N VAL A 225 -5.15 5.26 23.09
CA VAL A 225 -5.38 6.71 23.07
C VAL A 225 -6.82 7.01 23.46
N GLN A 226 -7.04 8.18 24.02
CA GLN A 226 -8.34 8.67 24.45
C GLN A 226 -8.53 10.10 23.96
N LEU A 227 -9.74 10.47 23.57
CA LEU A 227 -10.05 11.85 23.23
C LEU A 227 -9.90 12.76 24.44
N MET A 228 -9.23 13.89 24.26
CA MET A 228 -9.23 14.98 25.25
C MET A 228 -10.51 15.82 25.09
N PRO A 229 -10.84 16.70 26.05
CA PRO A 229 -11.88 17.71 25.85
C PRO A 229 -11.66 18.45 24.52
N ASN A 230 -12.72 18.62 23.72
CA ASN A 230 -12.69 19.15 22.35
C ASN A 230 -11.93 18.26 21.34
N GLY A 231 -11.58 17.01 21.68
CA GLY A 231 -11.07 16.04 20.74
C GLY A 231 -12.16 15.48 19.82
N SER A 232 -11.76 14.92 18.70
CA SER A 232 -12.67 14.26 17.77
C SER A 232 -11.97 13.18 16.97
N ILE A 233 -12.71 12.14 16.59
CA ILE A 233 -12.25 11.19 15.58
C ILE A 233 -13.02 11.52 14.31
N ARG A 234 -12.33 11.53 13.16
CA ARG A 234 -12.94 11.90 11.89
C ARG A 234 -12.41 11.06 10.75
N ARG A 235 -13.32 10.54 9.93
CA ARG A 235 -13.03 10.01 8.61
C ARG A 235 -13.16 11.13 7.61
N ASP A 236 -12.11 11.40 6.85
CA ASP A 236 -12.12 12.26 5.67
C ASP A 236 -11.94 11.36 4.44
N ALA A 237 -12.90 11.36 3.53
CA ALA A 237 -12.86 10.60 2.28
C ALA A 237 -13.09 11.53 1.08
N THR A 238 -12.24 11.41 0.06
CA THR A 238 -12.27 12.28 -1.12
C THR A 238 -12.18 11.46 -2.39
N VAL A 239 -13.07 11.69 -3.34
CA VAL A 239 -12.94 11.25 -4.73
C VAL A 239 -12.51 12.44 -5.58
N SER A 240 -11.36 12.36 -6.22
CA SER A 240 -10.83 13.40 -7.09
C SER A 240 -11.45 13.32 -8.49
N LEU A 241 -12.40 14.20 -8.81
CA LEU A 241 -13.00 14.28 -10.13
C LEU A 241 -12.00 14.88 -11.15
N ALA A 242 -11.12 15.75 -10.70
CA ALA A 242 -10.04 16.27 -11.52
C ALA A 242 -9.05 15.18 -11.99
N ALA A 243 -8.78 14.20 -11.14
CA ALA A 243 -7.94 13.05 -11.52
C ALA A 243 -8.71 12.03 -12.38
N LEU A 244 -10.03 11.88 -12.16
CA LEU A 244 -10.91 11.05 -12.97
C LEU A 244 -10.92 11.51 -14.44
N ARG A 245 -10.98 12.81 -14.70
CA ARG A 245 -10.92 13.39 -16.06
C ARG A 245 -9.66 13.04 -16.85
N ARG A 246 -8.58 12.65 -16.17
CA ARG A 246 -7.31 12.23 -16.80
C ARG A 246 -7.31 10.79 -17.26
N LEU A 247 -8.35 10.02 -16.94
CA LEU A 247 -8.50 8.65 -17.46
C LEU A 247 -9.02 8.73 -18.89
N VAL A 248 -8.21 8.28 -19.84
CA VAL A 248 -8.48 8.38 -21.27
C VAL A 248 -8.35 6.99 -21.90
N VAL A 249 -9.16 6.74 -22.91
CA VAL A 249 -9.04 5.60 -23.82
C VAL A 249 -8.47 6.12 -25.14
N LEU A 250 -7.47 5.44 -25.66
CA LEU A 250 -6.86 5.76 -26.96
C LEU A 250 -7.31 4.79 -28.04
N GLU A 251 -7.59 5.32 -29.22
CA GLU A 251 -7.76 4.56 -30.44
C GLU A 251 -6.42 3.96 -30.89
N ALA A 252 -6.46 3.03 -31.83
CA ALA A 252 -5.26 2.38 -32.37
C ALA A 252 -4.23 3.36 -32.98
N ASN A 253 -4.67 4.52 -33.44
CA ASN A 253 -3.84 5.60 -33.96
C ASN A 253 -3.26 6.53 -32.88
N GLY A 254 -3.55 6.27 -31.59
CA GLY A 254 -3.09 7.05 -30.45
C GLY A 254 -3.92 8.30 -30.14
N THR A 255 -5.02 8.55 -30.86
CA THR A 255 -5.93 9.67 -30.54
C THR A 255 -6.94 9.29 -29.45
N PRO A 256 -7.38 10.21 -28.59
CA PRO A 256 -8.41 9.93 -27.60
C PRO A 256 -9.76 9.56 -28.23
N SER A 257 -10.33 8.44 -27.78
CA SER A 257 -11.70 8.05 -28.12
C SER A 257 -12.67 8.70 -27.15
N THR A 258 -13.50 9.63 -27.63
CA THR A 258 -14.43 10.40 -26.77
C THR A 258 -15.44 9.49 -26.09
N ASP A 259 -16.10 8.60 -26.85
CA ASP A 259 -17.16 7.75 -26.32
C ASP A 259 -16.63 6.69 -25.37
N ARG A 260 -15.50 6.06 -25.72
CA ARG A 260 -14.86 5.05 -24.84
C ARG A 260 -14.29 5.71 -23.58
N THR A 261 -13.70 6.90 -23.69
CA THR A 261 -13.22 7.66 -22.54
C THR A 261 -14.37 8.00 -21.58
N LYS A 262 -15.50 8.47 -22.11
CA LYS A 262 -16.68 8.75 -21.29
C LYS A 262 -17.23 7.50 -20.62
N ALA A 263 -17.30 6.36 -21.34
CA ALA A 263 -17.72 5.09 -20.77
C ALA A 263 -16.79 4.64 -19.65
N LEU A 264 -15.46 4.75 -19.83
CA LEU A 264 -14.45 4.49 -18.80
C LEU A 264 -14.65 5.38 -17.55
N GLN A 265 -14.79 6.70 -17.76
CA GLN A 265 -14.96 7.66 -16.67
C GLN A 265 -16.23 7.41 -15.87
N ARG A 266 -17.35 7.11 -16.52
CA ARG A 266 -18.61 6.70 -15.86
C ARG A 266 -18.41 5.45 -15.02
N TYR A 267 -17.74 4.43 -15.56
CA TYR A 267 -17.50 3.18 -14.86
C TYR A 267 -16.62 3.35 -13.62
N ILE A 268 -15.49 4.04 -13.74
CA ILE A 268 -14.59 4.29 -12.60
C ILE A 268 -15.21 5.24 -11.58
N LEU A 269 -16.02 6.22 -12.03
CA LEU A 269 -16.84 7.02 -11.10
C LEU A 269 -17.82 6.14 -10.33
N GLY A 270 -18.54 5.26 -11.01
CA GLY A 270 -19.50 4.34 -10.38
C GLY A 270 -18.86 3.51 -9.28
N LEU A 271 -17.71 2.88 -9.55
CA LEU A 271 -16.97 2.14 -8.54
C LEU A 271 -16.50 3.04 -7.38
N SER A 272 -16.06 4.26 -7.69
CA SER A 272 -15.63 5.23 -6.68
C SER A 272 -16.80 5.67 -5.78
N LEU A 273 -18.00 5.86 -6.34
CA LEU A 273 -19.22 6.19 -5.60
C LEU A 273 -19.67 5.04 -4.70
N VAL A 274 -19.64 3.80 -5.19
CA VAL A 274 -19.93 2.60 -4.37
C VAL A 274 -18.98 2.54 -3.18
N ALA A 275 -17.67 2.66 -3.43
CA ALA A 275 -16.65 2.63 -2.38
C ALA A 275 -16.75 3.80 -1.38
N LEU A 276 -17.14 4.99 -1.85
CA LEU A 276 -17.29 6.20 -1.03
C LEU A 276 -18.51 6.12 -0.09
N THR A 277 -19.63 5.58 -0.61
CA THR A 277 -20.92 5.50 0.10
C THR A 277 -21.10 4.22 0.89
N ALA A 278 -20.22 3.23 0.73
CA ALA A 278 -20.26 1.98 1.49
C ALA A 278 -20.25 2.26 3.00
N PRO A 279 -21.05 1.52 3.78
CA PRO A 279 -20.99 1.59 5.23
C PRO A 279 -19.56 1.33 5.74
N LEU A 280 -19.16 2.08 6.76
CA LEU A 280 -17.89 1.85 7.43
C LEU A 280 -17.97 0.53 8.23
N ASP A 281 -16.97 -0.35 8.06
CA ASP A 281 -16.77 -1.47 8.97
C ASP A 281 -16.31 -0.91 10.34
N PRO A 282 -17.07 -1.11 11.42
CA PRO A 282 -16.71 -0.58 12.73
C PRO A 282 -15.43 -1.22 13.29
N PHE A 283 -15.10 -2.45 12.89
CA PHE A 283 -13.92 -3.16 13.36
C PHE A 283 -12.68 -2.82 12.54
N LEU A 284 -11.90 -1.82 12.97
CA LEU A 284 -10.64 -1.51 12.31
C LEU A 284 -9.51 -2.47 12.72
N ARG A 285 -9.43 -2.82 13.99
CA ARG A 285 -8.52 -3.80 14.61
C ARG A 285 -8.93 -4.06 16.04
N GLN A 286 -8.31 -5.06 16.67
CA GLN A 286 -8.56 -5.33 18.10
C GLN A 286 -8.34 -4.07 18.93
N GLY A 287 -9.35 -3.70 19.73
CA GLY A 287 -9.36 -2.50 20.56
C GLY A 287 -9.56 -1.17 19.80
N CYS A 288 -9.89 -1.22 18.50
CA CYS A 288 -10.20 -0.03 17.72
C CYS A 288 -11.49 -0.27 16.91
N ASN A 289 -12.62 -0.17 17.61
CA ASN A 289 -13.95 -0.25 17.03
C ASN A 289 -14.56 1.15 17.04
N LEU A 290 -14.95 1.66 15.88
CA LEU A 290 -15.47 3.01 15.74
C LEU A 290 -16.82 2.98 15.03
N VAL A 291 -17.75 3.79 15.53
CA VAL A 291 -19.08 3.98 14.95
C VAL A 291 -19.32 5.46 14.66
N PRO A 292 -20.26 5.81 13.75
CA PRO A 292 -20.62 7.20 13.52
C PRO A 292 -21.08 7.91 14.80
N ASP A 293 -20.64 9.15 14.97
CA ASP A 293 -21.10 10.06 16.02
C ASP A 293 -22.44 10.67 15.58
N THR A 294 -23.54 10.21 16.16
CA THR A 294 -24.89 10.67 15.78
C THR A 294 -25.18 12.13 16.14
N ASP A 295 -24.39 12.71 17.07
CA ASP A 295 -24.54 14.10 17.47
C ASP A 295 -23.90 15.07 16.45
N LYS A 296 -23.09 14.53 15.52
CA LYS A 296 -22.41 15.29 14.47
C LYS A 296 -22.78 14.74 13.10
N PRO A 297 -23.64 15.41 12.35
CA PRO A 297 -24.10 14.93 11.06
C PRO A 297 -22.92 14.74 10.09
N LYS A 298 -23.01 13.70 9.30
CA LYS A 298 -22.09 13.44 8.19
C LYS A 298 -22.22 14.55 7.16
N GLU A 299 -21.10 15.16 6.80
CA GLU A 299 -21.04 16.09 5.69
C GLU A 299 -20.75 15.32 4.38
N PHE A 300 -21.52 15.57 3.34
CA PHE A 300 -21.24 15.08 2.00
C PHE A 300 -21.34 16.27 1.04
N LYS A 301 -20.20 16.66 0.45
CA LYS A 301 -20.08 17.91 -0.33
C LYS A 301 -19.54 17.64 -1.73
N LEU A 302 -20.11 18.36 -2.70
CA LEU A 302 -19.50 18.52 -4.02
C LEU A 302 -18.62 19.78 -3.99
N VAL A 303 -17.33 19.62 -4.26
CA VAL A 303 -16.38 20.73 -4.26
C VAL A 303 -16.18 21.22 -5.68
N ASN A 304 -16.54 22.46 -5.96
CA ASN A 304 -16.36 23.09 -7.26
C ASN A 304 -14.96 23.71 -7.41
N LEU A 305 -14.55 24.04 -8.64
CA LEU A 305 -13.26 24.67 -8.93
C LEU A 305 -13.11 26.07 -8.33
N ASP A 306 -14.22 26.80 -8.13
CA ASP A 306 -14.26 28.10 -7.47
C ASP A 306 -14.19 28.02 -5.93
N GLY A 307 -14.09 26.78 -5.38
CA GLY A 307 -14.02 26.53 -3.94
C GLY A 307 -15.38 26.43 -3.24
N THR A 308 -16.49 26.66 -3.92
CA THR A 308 -17.84 26.45 -3.34
C THR A 308 -18.08 24.98 -3.04
N ARG A 309 -18.88 24.69 -2.00
CA ARG A 309 -19.09 23.35 -1.45
C ARG A 309 -20.55 23.07 -1.14
N PRO A 310 -21.42 22.99 -2.17
CA PRO A 310 -22.81 22.62 -1.95
C PRO A 310 -22.93 21.21 -1.36
N ASP A 311 -24.02 21.01 -0.62
CA ASP A 311 -24.40 19.69 -0.15
C ASP A 311 -24.66 18.76 -1.35
N PHE A 312 -24.24 17.52 -1.18
CA PHE A 312 -24.48 16.46 -2.13
C PHE A 312 -25.16 15.29 -1.41
N ASP A 313 -26.10 14.67 -2.06
CA ASP A 313 -26.79 13.50 -1.53
C ASP A 313 -26.76 12.38 -2.57
N LEU A 314 -26.42 11.18 -2.10
CA LEU A 314 -26.40 9.98 -2.92
C LEU A 314 -26.57 8.76 -2.01
N SER A 315 -27.65 8.01 -2.20
CA SER A 315 -27.82 6.76 -1.51
C SER A 315 -26.81 5.70 -2.01
N HIS A 316 -26.41 4.78 -1.13
CA HIS A 316 -25.52 3.68 -1.52
C HIS A 316 -26.17 2.79 -2.60
N SER A 317 -27.48 2.56 -2.52
CA SER A 317 -28.21 1.78 -3.52
C SER A 317 -28.22 2.45 -4.90
N ASP A 318 -28.31 3.78 -4.97
CA ASP A 318 -28.22 4.50 -6.23
C ASP A 318 -26.79 4.49 -6.80
N ALA A 319 -25.78 4.58 -5.95
CA ALA A 319 -24.38 4.41 -6.35
C ALA A 319 -24.15 3.02 -6.99
N VAL A 320 -24.66 1.95 -6.37
CA VAL A 320 -24.57 0.57 -6.91
C VAL A 320 -25.32 0.45 -8.23
N GLY A 321 -26.53 1.00 -8.32
CA GLY A 321 -27.33 1.00 -9.56
C GLY A 321 -26.61 1.72 -10.71
N TYR A 322 -26.05 2.88 -10.44
CA TYR A 322 -25.25 3.63 -11.39
C TYR A 322 -23.99 2.86 -11.84
N ALA A 323 -23.27 2.26 -10.89
CA ALA A 323 -22.07 1.47 -11.19
C ALA A 323 -22.38 0.28 -12.12
N ARG A 324 -23.49 -0.42 -11.91
CA ARG A 324 -23.94 -1.53 -12.80
C ARG A 324 -24.25 -1.05 -14.21
N ALA A 325 -24.99 0.03 -14.35
CA ALA A 325 -25.30 0.60 -15.66
C ALA A 325 -24.01 1.06 -16.40
N ALA A 326 -23.08 1.69 -15.68
CA ALA A 326 -21.82 2.14 -16.23
C ALA A 326 -20.91 0.94 -16.62
N MET A 327 -20.82 -0.09 -15.78
CA MET A 327 -20.08 -1.32 -16.07
C MET A 327 -20.60 -2.03 -17.31
N THR A 328 -21.91 -2.15 -17.46
CA THR A 328 -22.54 -2.77 -18.63
C THR A 328 -22.22 -2.01 -19.91
N THR A 329 -22.21 -0.67 -19.84
CA THR A 329 -21.88 0.19 -21.00
C THR A 329 -20.41 0.16 -21.36
N PHE A 330 -19.52 0.13 -20.34
CA PHE A 330 -18.06 0.05 -20.58
C PHE A 330 -17.66 -1.32 -21.11
N GLY A 331 -18.21 -2.39 -20.56
CA GLY A 331 -17.84 -3.78 -20.82
C GLY A 331 -16.54 -4.17 -20.11
N ILE A 332 -16.65 -5.07 -19.15
CA ILE A 332 -15.51 -5.59 -18.41
C ILE A 332 -15.11 -6.98 -18.92
N HIS A 333 -13.88 -7.39 -18.63
CA HIS A 333 -13.46 -8.77 -18.90
C HIS A 333 -14.26 -9.75 -18.02
N PRO A 334 -14.48 -10.99 -18.49
CA PRO A 334 -15.06 -12.03 -17.67
C PRO A 334 -14.16 -12.34 -16.48
N ASN A 335 -14.73 -12.99 -15.45
CA ASN A 335 -13.95 -13.54 -14.36
C ASN A 335 -12.87 -14.48 -14.88
N LYS A 336 -11.69 -14.41 -14.29
CA LYS A 336 -10.52 -15.19 -14.71
C LYS A 336 -9.89 -15.90 -13.52
N GLU A 337 -9.46 -17.13 -13.75
CA GLU A 337 -8.72 -17.90 -12.78
C GLU A 337 -7.48 -18.50 -13.43
N GLN A 338 -6.33 -18.34 -12.80
CA GLN A 338 -5.05 -18.80 -13.33
C GLN A 338 -4.18 -19.38 -12.21
N PRO A 339 -3.38 -20.41 -12.48
CA PRO A 339 -2.46 -20.95 -11.49
C PRO A 339 -1.30 -20.00 -11.21
N PHE A 340 -0.81 -20.05 -9.98
CA PHE A 340 0.49 -19.47 -9.61
C PHE A 340 1.61 -20.23 -10.33
N ASP A 341 2.56 -19.50 -10.87
CA ASP A 341 3.73 -20.04 -11.56
C ASP A 341 4.99 -19.86 -10.69
N ALA A 342 5.45 -20.97 -10.12
CA ALA A 342 6.63 -20.98 -9.28
C ALA A 342 7.91 -20.62 -10.05
N ALA A 343 8.00 -20.97 -11.35
CA ALA A 343 9.18 -20.67 -12.14
C ALA A 343 9.32 -19.15 -12.40
N ILE A 344 8.19 -18.46 -12.63
CA ILE A 344 8.19 -16.97 -12.70
C ILE A 344 8.62 -16.38 -11.35
N ALA A 345 8.13 -16.92 -10.24
CA ALA A 345 8.46 -16.44 -8.89
C ALA A 345 9.94 -16.65 -8.55
N GLU A 346 10.49 -17.82 -8.86
CA GLU A 346 11.92 -18.13 -8.71
C GLU A 346 12.77 -17.17 -9.51
N LYS A 347 12.51 -17.03 -10.82
CA LYS A 347 13.21 -16.08 -11.68
C LYS A 347 13.12 -14.64 -11.18
N ALA A 348 11.97 -14.22 -10.64
CA ALA A 348 11.78 -12.90 -10.07
C ALA A 348 12.53 -12.71 -8.73
N SER A 349 12.77 -13.77 -7.97
CA SER A 349 13.52 -13.76 -6.70
C SER A 349 15.03 -13.84 -6.92
N GLU A 350 15.49 -14.57 -7.93
CA GLU A 350 16.91 -14.69 -8.30
C GLU A 350 17.49 -13.39 -8.87
N ALA A 351 16.64 -12.52 -9.44
CA ALA A 351 17.08 -11.34 -10.20
C ALA A 351 17.40 -10.09 -9.37
N LYS A 352 17.52 -10.15 -8.03
CA LYS A 352 17.85 -8.94 -7.24
C LYS A 352 19.27 -8.99 -6.72
N PRO A 353 20.17 -8.11 -7.24
CA PRO A 353 21.49 -7.98 -6.67
C PRO A 353 21.40 -7.54 -5.19
N GLU A 354 22.11 -8.23 -4.32
CA GLU A 354 22.30 -7.83 -2.93
C GLU A 354 23.03 -6.49 -2.86
N LYS A 355 22.53 -5.57 -2.06
CA LYS A 355 23.19 -4.28 -1.82
C LYS A 355 24.10 -4.39 -0.60
N ILE A 356 25.40 -4.26 -0.81
CA ILE A 356 26.41 -4.22 0.23
C ILE A 356 26.99 -2.81 0.27
N ASN A 357 26.75 -2.06 1.33
CA ASN A 357 27.18 -0.67 1.44
C ASN A 357 28.40 -0.54 2.35
N GLY A 358 29.43 0.20 1.87
CA GLY A 358 30.62 0.51 2.62
C GLY A 358 31.48 -0.71 2.96
N ALA A 359 31.44 -1.76 2.13
CA ALA A 359 32.28 -2.93 2.30
C ALA A 359 33.76 -2.55 2.11
N GLU A 360 34.62 -3.02 3.02
CA GLU A 360 36.06 -2.86 2.94
C GLU A 360 36.63 -3.95 2.04
N VAL A 361 37.43 -3.57 1.06
CA VAL A 361 38.13 -4.52 0.18
C VAL A 361 39.35 -5.06 0.92
N LEU A 362 39.41 -6.36 1.11
CA LEU A 362 40.50 -7.06 1.84
C LEU A 362 41.60 -7.53 0.92
N SER A 363 41.28 -8.02 -0.26
CA SER A 363 42.24 -8.48 -1.27
C SER A 363 41.68 -8.27 -2.68
N VAL A 364 42.55 -8.14 -3.67
CA VAL A 364 42.18 -7.95 -5.09
C VAL A 364 43.09 -8.79 -5.96
N ASP A 365 42.52 -9.57 -6.85
CA ASP A 365 43.15 -10.20 -7.99
C ASP A 365 42.78 -9.42 -9.26
N TYR A 366 43.67 -8.55 -9.70
CA TYR A 366 43.46 -7.71 -10.86
C TYR A 366 43.43 -8.50 -12.20
N ALA A 367 44.11 -9.64 -12.25
CA ALA A 367 44.14 -10.45 -13.46
C ALA A 367 42.80 -11.14 -13.74
N SER A 368 42.18 -11.68 -12.69
CA SER A 368 40.84 -12.31 -12.80
C SER A 368 39.70 -11.33 -12.50
N LYS A 369 39.97 -10.11 -12.13
CA LYS A 369 39.02 -9.09 -11.67
C LYS A 369 38.10 -9.61 -10.56
N LYS A 370 38.72 -10.30 -9.58
CA LYS A 370 38.09 -10.80 -8.36
C LYS A 370 38.62 -10.05 -7.15
N PHE A 371 37.80 -9.92 -6.13
CA PHE A 371 38.21 -9.29 -4.88
C PHE A 371 37.41 -9.81 -3.70
N THR A 372 38.02 -9.79 -2.51
CA THR A 372 37.39 -10.19 -1.26
C THR A 372 36.98 -8.96 -0.47
N ILE A 373 35.79 -8.96 0.08
CA ILE A 373 35.24 -7.89 0.89
C ILE A 373 34.90 -8.37 2.29
N LYS A 374 34.96 -7.46 3.26
CA LYS A 374 34.50 -7.69 4.63
C LYS A 374 32.99 -7.44 4.72
N VAL A 375 32.24 -8.44 5.13
CA VAL A 375 30.79 -8.36 5.37
C VAL A 375 30.50 -8.65 6.86
N LYS A 376 29.27 -8.36 7.32
CA LYS A 376 28.90 -8.55 8.74
C LYS A 376 29.09 -9.96 9.27
N GLN A 377 29.06 -10.97 8.42
CA GLN A 377 29.13 -12.39 8.76
C GLN A 377 30.46 -13.04 8.37
N GLY A 378 31.50 -12.25 8.07
CA GLY A 378 32.83 -12.75 7.67
C GLY A 378 33.36 -12.08 6.41
N GLU A 379 33.92 -12.87 5.50
CA GLU A 379 34.47 -12.43 4.24
C GLU A 379 33.67 -13.01 3.06
N SER A 380 33.58 -12.27 1.96
CA SER A 380 32.89 -12.70 0.74
C SER A 380 33.74 -12.40 -0.49
N GLU A 381 33.95 -13.40 -1.34
CA GLU A 381 34.59 -13.19 -2.65
C GLU A 381 33.55 -12.67 -3.66
N VAL A 382 33.92 -11.65 -4.40
CA VAL A 382 33.11 -11.02 -5.44
C VAL A 382 33.91 -10.97 -6.73
N SER A 383 33.28 -11.38 -7.84
CA SER A 383 33.87 -11.26 -9.18
C SER A 383 33.17 -10.13 -9.96
N THR A 384 33.78 -9.69 -11.04
CA THR A 384 33.16 -8.76 -12.02
C THR A 384 32.90 -9.46 -13.34
N SER A 385 31.97 -8.93 -14.13
CA SER A 385 31.70 -9.32 -15.52
C SER A 385 31.94 -8.14 -16.46
N GLY A 386 31.86 -8.38 -17.77
CA GLY A 386 31.96 -7.31 -18.77
C GLY A 386 30.87 -6.24 -18.63
N ASP A 387 29.73 -6.59 -18.01
CA ASP A 387 28.59 -5.70 -17.80
C ASP A 387 28.59 -5.03 -16.42
N THR A 388 29.65 -5.23 -15.60
CA THR A 388 29.74 -4.61 -14.28
C THR A 388 29.93 -3.10 -14.41
N GLU A 389 28.97 -2.32 -13.91
CA GLU A 389 29.05 -0.86 -13.88
C GLU A 389 29.99 -0.41 -12.77
N ILE A 390 31.08 0.30 -13.08
CA ILE A 390 32.08 0.77 -12.12
C ILE A 390 32.14 2.28 -12.12
N LYS A 391 31.91 2.91 -10.96
CA LYS A 391 31.86 4.37 -10.80
C LYS A 391 32.65 4.88 -9.61
N LYS A 392 33.29 6.04 -9.78
CA LYS A 392 33.86 6.86 -8.71
C LYS A 392 33.05 8.16 -8.58
N GLY A 393 32.20 8.23 -7.54
CA GLY A 393 31.18 9.27 -7.43
C GLY A 393 30.09 9.09 -8.48
N LYS A 394 30.00 10.04 -9.44
CA LYS A 394 29.03 9.97 -10.56
C LYS A 394 29.70 9.57 -11.89
N ASP A 395 31.01 9.51 -11.94
CA ASP A 395 31.77 9.31 -13.15
C ASP A 395 32.11 7.83 -13.35
N GLN A 396 32.10 7.32 -14.57
CA GLN A 396 32.59 5.98 -14.91
C GLN A 396 34.08 5.88 -14.59
N ALA A 397 34.53 4.72 -14.11
CA ALA A 397 35.91 4.52 -13.68
C ALA A 397 36.39 3.10 -13.98
N GLU A 398 37.70 2.91 -14.04
CA GLU A 398 38.32 1.61 -14.25
C GLU A 398 38.33 0.81 -12.93
N PHE A 399 38.29 -0.53 -13.04
CA PHE A 399 38.26 -1.46 -11.88
C PHE A 399 39.44 -1.18 -10.93
N GLU A 400 40.62 -1.05 -11.46
CA GLU A 400 41.86 -0.83 -10.73
C GLU A 400 41.90 0.49 -9.94
N THR A 401 41.09 1.45 -10.35
CA THR A 401 41.01 2.77 -9.68
C THR A 401 39.99 2.83 -8.56
N VAL A 402 39.04 1.88 -8.55
CA VAL A 402 37.93 1.83 -7.60
C VAL A 402 38.09 0.69 -6.59
N VAL A 403 38.58 -0.46 -7.04
CA VAL A 403 38.74 -1.65 -6.22
C VAL A 403 40.20 -1.82 -5.83
N THR A 404 40.59 -1.20 -4.73
CA THR A 404 41.93 -1.29 -4.13
C THR A 404 41.84 -1.79 -2.70
N VAL A 405 42.86 -2.50 -2.22
CA VAL A 405 42.88 -3.00 -0.83
C VAL A 405 42.72 -1.82 0.15
N GLY A 406 41.82 -1.98 1.13
CA GLY A 406 41.43 -0.97 2.09
C GLY A 406 40.37 0.03 1.58
N ALA A 407 39.99 0.00 0.30
CA ALA A 407 38.94 0.87 -0.21
C ALA A 407 37.56 0.47 0.37
N LYS A 408 36.72 1.47 0.62
CA LYS A 408 35.28 1.25 0.97
C LYS A 408 34.43 1.41 -0.27
N VAL A 409 33.80 0.33 -0.68
CA VAL A 409 32.97 0.26 -1.88
C VAL A 409 31.51 -0.05 -1.53
N ASN A 410 30.58 0.49 -2.33
CA ASN A 410 29.19 0.05 -2.32
C ASN A 410 28.97 -0.87 -3.53
N LEU A 411 28.38 -2.00 -3.31
CA LEU A 411 28.21 -3.05 -4.29
C LEU A 411 26.73 -3.38 -4.50
N LYS A 412 26.41 -3.76 -5.72
CA LYS A 412 25.25 -4.60 -6.01
C LYS A 412 25.80 -5.92 -6.55
N VAL A 413 25.58 -7.02 -5.83
CA VAL A 413 26.12 -8.33 -6.16
C VAL A 413 25.00 -9.29 -6.45
N LEU A 414 25.09 -10.02 -7.56
CA LEU A 414 24.15 -11.07 -7.96
C LEU A 414 24.93 -12.37 -8.13
N ASN A 415 24.60 -13.37 -7.34
CA ASN A 415 25.27 -14.70 -7.38
C ASN A 415 26.81 -14.61 -7.32
N GLY A 416 27.34 -13.75 -6.43
CA GLY A 416 28.78 -13.54 -6.29
C GLY A 416 29.43 -12.67 -7.38
N VAL A 417 28.65 -12.18 -8.36
CA VAL A 417 29.14 -11.28 -9.42
C VAL A 417 28.64 -9.87 -9.14
N ALA A 418 29.53 -8.88 -9.17
CA ALA A 418 29.16 -7.49 -9.03
C ALA A 418 28.42 -6.99 -10.28
N VAL A 419 27.21 -6.50 -10.10
CA VAL A 419 26.44 -5.76 -11.12
C VAL A 419 26.86 -4.30 -11.16
N SER A 420 27.14 -3.72 -9.98
CA SER A 420 27.73 -2.38 -9.90
C SER A 420 28.67 -2.24 -8.71
N ILE A 421 29.72 -1.46 -8.90
CA ILE A 421 30.71 -1.09 -7.88
C ILE A 421 30.79 0.45 -7.86
N THR A 422 30.57 1.05 -6.70
CA THR A 422 30.66 2.52 -6.56
C THR A 422 31.46 2.88 -5.33
N THR A 423 32.29 3.91 -5.43
CA THR A 423 32.98 4.54 -4.28
C THR A 423 32.61 6.02 -4.20
N LYS A 424 32.72 6.61 -3.02
CA LYS A 424 32.65 8.08 -2.86
C LYS A 424 33.88 8.71 -3.52
N LYS A 425 33.72 9.94 -4.04
CA LYS A 425 34.88 10.73 -4.53
C LYS A 425 35.90 10.91 -3.44
#